data_9ff62dc9932cfef73598c73b25a9e208
#
_entry.id   9ff62dc9932cfef73598c73b25a9e208
#
_cell.length_a   1.000
_cell.length_b   1.000
_cell.length_c   1.000
_cell.angle_alpha   90.00
_cell.angle_beta   90.00
_cell.angle_gamma   90.00
#
_symmetry.space_group_name_H-M   'P 1'
#
loop_
_entity.id
_entity.type
_entity.pdbx_description
1 polymer ?
#
loop_
_entity_poly.entity_id
_entity_poly.type
_entity_poly.pdbx_seq_one_letter_code
_entity_poly.pdbx_strand_id
1 'polypeptide(L)'
;MIKGSIPVIETDLLILGAGGAGLCAALHAADAGKKIKILIVTKSIIGKGGCSRMVQGGYNAVLNPNDAFEKHFIDTLKGGQFINNQALAWELIIRAPERIKEMETKYGCFFDRNPDGSIHQKPFAGQSFDRTVHKGDLTGIEIISRLAEQVFSRNIDYLDEHRAVELLWDKQGTKIVGALILDVDRGEFLIAHARTTLVCTGGGPTMYKLFAPSLDKSADGIALCYRAGAGMVDMEMVQFHPTGLIVKGSNTSGTLLEEGLRGAGAQLFNALGERFMERYAPDAKERATRDVVSRSSFLEIVAGRGTPNGGVFIDASVMGPEFVEKNFPGMVERCNDYGFDLAHGRVEVSPTAHFFMGGVRIDTHCLTDLDGLYAAGEDAGGVHGANRLGGNGIADSTVFGGIAGDSMANNVIGRELVPFDETQVEEIIKQVEAPLGREGLDLYPLRDTLRLSNWEKLGITRDEKGLLEGLQTIQELKGKMDQVGIAGSRVCNISWNDWLNMRNLLDASEMIGRSALERKESRGAHYRNDFPEKNNKEYLKNFFIKREKGEPKIYERPVALSRLRPEDVGFE
;
A
#
# COMPACT_ATOMS: atom_id res chain seq x y z
N MET A 1 22.82 -18.50 -23.47
CA MET A 1 23.15 -19.85 -22.92
C MET A 1 23.45 -19.65 -21.45
N ILE A 2 22.55 -20.08 -20.58
CA ILE A 2 22.79 -20.11 -19.12
C ILE A 2 23.84 -21.20 -18.88
N LYS A 3 25.11 -20.80 -18.79
CA LYS A 3 26.21 -21.71 -18.41
C LYS A 3 26.28 -21.76 -16.88
N GLY A 4 25.52 -22.63 -16.25
CA GLY A 4 25.52 -22.91 -14.82
C GLY A 4 24.08 -23.19 -14.35
N SER A 5 23.90 -24.15 -13.45
CA SER A 5 22.62 -24.37 -12.81
C SER A 5 22.28 -23.18 -11.92
N ILE A 6 21.09 -22.59 -12.12
CA ILE A 6 20.59 -21.53 -11.23
C ILE A 6 20.45 -22.10 -9.81
N PRO A 7 20.99 -21.46 -8.77
CA PRO A 7 20.84 -21.92 -7.40
C PRO A 7 19.36 -22.06 -7.00
N VAL A 8 19.03 -23.14 -6.32
CA VAL A 8 17.68 -23.40 -5.79
C VAL A 8 17.74 -23.45 -4.27
N ILE A 9 16.92 -22.63 -3.62
CA ILE A 9 16.71 -22.68 -2.17
C ILE A 9 15.33 -23.30 -1.93
N GLU A 10 15.32 -24.46 -1.28
CA GLU A 10 14.08 -25.13 -0.88
C GLU A 10 13.63 -24.67 0.50
N THR A 11 12.38 -24.26 0.60
CA THR A 11 11.74 -23.82 1.84
C THR A 11 10.31 -24.37 1.95
N ASP A 12 9.73 -24.35 3.14
CA ASP A 12 8.32 -24.65 3.32
C ASP A 12 7.45 -23.43 3.05
N LEU A 13 7.83 -22.28 3.62
CA LEU A 13 7.16 -20.99 3.46
C LEU A 13 8.11 -20.00 2.83
N LEU A 14 7.71 -19.42 1.71
CA LEU A 14 8.34 -18.26 1.09
C LEU A 14 7.50 -17.02 1.40
N ILE A 15 8.14 -15.97 1.94
CA ILE A 15 7.51 -14.68 2.26
C ILE A 15 8.19 -13.60 1.42
N LEU A 16 7.44 -13.00 0.50
CA LEU A 16 7.91 -11.93 -0.38
C LEU A 16 7.53 -10.57 0.21
N GLY A 17 8.48 -9.91 0.86
CA GLY A 17 8.32 -8.64 1.54
C GLY A 17 8.60 -8.73 3.05
N ALA A 18 9.28 -7.71 3.60
CA ALA A 18 9.66 -7.60 5.00
C ALA A 18 9.06 -6.36 5.70
N GLY A 19 7.86 -5.96 5.28
CA GLY A 19 7.04 -4.97 5.97
C GLY A 19 6.31 -5.57 7.17
N GLY A 20 5.36 -4.84 7.76
CA GLY A 20 4.58 -5.32 8.91
C GLY A 20 3.92 -6.68 8.67
N ALA A 21 3.38 -6.91 7.47
CA ALA A 21 2.73 -8.18 7.14
C ALA A 21 3.73 -9.35 7.07
N GLY A 22 4.84 -9.16 6.35
CA GLY A 22 5.84 -10.25 6.19
C GLY A 22 6.52 -10.63 7.49
N LEU A 23 6.92 -9.64 8.30
CA LEU A 23 7.55 -9.90 9.59
C LEU A 23 6.58 -10.58 10.57
N CYS A 24 5.32 -10.13 10.67
CA CYS A 24 4.32 -10.80 11.49
C CYS A 24 4.04 -12.23 10.99
N ALA A 25 3.93 -12.44 9.68
CA ALA A 25 3.71 -13.77 9.13
C ALA A 25 4.84 -14.74 9.48
N ALA A 26 6.10 -14.29 9.33
CA ALA A 26 7.27 -15.09 9.66
C ALA A 26 7.30 -15.47 11.15
N LEU A 27 7.02 -14.49 12.04
CA LEU A 27 7.00 -14.71 13.48
C LEU A 27 5.88 -15.67 13.91
N HIS A 28 4.67 -15.49 13.39
CA HIS A 28 3.54 -16.39 13.65
C HIS A 28 3.82 -17.81 13.19
N ALA A 29 4.34 -17.96 11.97
CA ALA A 29 4.68 -19.26 11.43
C ALA A 29 5.80 -19.96 12.24
N ALA A 30 6.82 -19.21 12.67
CA ALA A 30 7.89 -19.74 13.51
C ALA A 30 7.39 -20.16 14.90
N ASP A 31 6.48 -19.36 15.49
CA ASP A 31 5.93 -19.60 16.82
C ASP A 31 4.80 -20.66 16.83
N ALA A 32 4.37 -21.16 15.68
CA ALA A 32 3.37 -22.24 15.57
C ALA A 32 3.83 -23.60 16.15
N GLY A 33 5.07 -23.69 16.66
CA GLY A 33 5.62 -24.89 17.30
C GLY A 33 5.88 -26.05 16.35
N LYS A 34 5.95 -25.78 15.04
CA LYS A 34 6.17 -26.78 13.99
C LYS A 34 7.57 -26.64 13.40
N LYS A 35 8.12 -27.74 12.93
CA LYS A 35 9.41 -27.75 12.25
C LYS A 35 9.21 -27.30 10.80
N ILE A 36 9.22 -25.98 10.56
CA ILE A 36 8.94 -25.35 9.27
C ILE A 36 10.15 -24.50 8.88
N LYS A 37 10.63 -24.66 7.65
CA LYS A 37 11.62 -23.75 7.07
C LYS A 37 10.92 -22.52 6.51
N ILE A 38 11.37 -21.33 6.92
CA ILE A 38 10.81 -20.04 6.52
C ILE A 38 11.91 -19.24 5.83
N LEU A 39 11.61 -18.73 4.63
CA LEU A 39 12.49 -17.82 3.90
C LEU A 39 11.77 -16.50 3.64
N ILE A 40 12.33 -15.41 4.14
CA ILE A 40 11.91 -14.04 3.81
C ILE A 40 12.79 -13.53 2.67
N VAL A 41 12.17 -12.96 1.63
CA VAL A 41 12.87 -12.29 0.54
C VAL A 41 12.41 -10.85 0.46
N THR A 42 13.33 -9.90 0.51
CA THR A 42 13.00 -8.48 0.45
C THR A 42 13.92 -7.70 -0.48
N LYS A 43 13.34 -6.78 -1.25
CA LYS A 43 14.04 -5.91 -2.18
C LYS A 43 14.95 -4.88 -1.48
N SER A 44 14.67 -4.58 -0.22
CA SER A 44 15.46 -3.70 0.63
C SER A 44 16.06 -4.47 1.82
N ILE A 45 16.51 -3.78 2.85
CA ILE A 45 17.08 -4.37 4.08
C ILE A 45 15.97 -4.53 5.11
N ILE A 46 15.85 -5.72 5.73
CA ILE A 46 14.89 -6.01 6.80
C ILE A 46 14.98 -4.96 7.93
N GLY A 47 13.85 -4.44 8.33
CA GLY A 47 13.76 -3.44 9.39
C GLY A 47 14.20 -2.03 9.00
N LYS A 48 14.66 -1.80 7.76
CA LYS A 48 15.16 -0.50 7.28
C LYS A 48 14.30 0.07 6.14
N GLY A 49 13.78 -0.76 5.25
CA GLY A 49 12.99 -0.33 4.08
C GLY A 49 11.49 -0.41 4.29
N GLY A 50 10.76 0.00 3.26
CA GLY A 50 9.30 -0.09 3.16
C GLY A 50 8.52 0.97 3.92
N CYS A 51 7.21 1.05 3.64
CA CYS A 51 6.34 2.09 4.21
C CYS A 51 5.88 1.82 5.64
N SER A 52 5.84 0.56 6.09
CA SER A 52 5.41 0.23 7.46
C SER A 52 6.30 0.91 8.51
N ARG A 53 7.61 1.05 8.24
CA ARG A 53 8.55 1.78 9.09
C ARG A 53 8.26 3.28 9.14
N MET A 54 7.65 3.84 8.11
CA MET A 54 7.39 5.27 7.97
C MET A 54 6.05 5.71 8.56
N VAL A 55 5.29 4.80 9.17
CA VAL A 55 4.02 5.11 9.82
C VAL A 55 4.25 6.03 11.01
N GLN A 56 3.68 7.24 10.92
CA GLN A 56 3.76 8.27 11.97
C GLN A 56 2.60 8.14 12.95
N GLY A 57 1.39 8.16 12.41
CA GLY A 57 0.17 8.39 13.14
C GLY A 57 -0.19 7.32 14.15
N GLY A 58 -0.11 6.06 13.82
CA GLY A 58 -0.39 4.99 14.75
C GLY A 58 -1.28 3.86 14.24
N TYR A 59 -1.82 3.09 15.16
CA TYR A 59 -2.46 1.79 15.00
C TYR A 59 -3.84 1.78 15.65
N ASN A 60 -4.91 1.54 14.90
CA ASN A 60 -6.25 1.49 15.46
C ASN A 60 -6.54 0.16 16.15
N ALA A 61 -6.94 0.22 17.42
CA ALA A 61 -7.38 -0.93 18.20
C ALA A 61 -8.40 -0.52 19.26
N VAL A 62 -9.41 -1.35 19.50
CA VAL A 62 -10.42 -1.16 20.54
C VAL A 62 -9.83 -1.60 21.87
N LEU A 63 -9.25 -0.68 22.64
CA LEU A 63 -8.63 -0.95 23.95
C LEU A 63 -9.36 -0.28 25.11
N ASN A 64 -10.00 0.86 24.85
CA ASN A 64 -10.74 1.59 25.86
C ASN A 64 -12.07 0.88 26.16
N PRO A 65 -12.44 0.66 27.46
CA PRO A 65 -13.69 -0.02 27.82
C PRO A 65 -14.97 0.72 27.38
N ASN A 66 -14.88 2.01 27.02
CA ASN A 66 -16.00 2.79 26.50
C ASN A 66 -16.11 2.76 24.95
N ASP A 67 -15.12 2.17 24.26
CA ASP A 67 -15.16 1.88 22.84
C ASP A 67 -15.79 0.49 22.59
N ALA A 68 -16.11 0.16 21.34
CA ALA A 68 -16.69 -1.13 20.97
C ALA A 68 -16.23 -1.55 19.56
N PHE A 69 -16.14 -2.86 19.34
CA PHE A 69 -15.82 -3.42 18.03
C PHE A 69 -16.82 -2.96 16.96
N GLU A 70 -18.09 -2.90 17.32
CA GLU A 70 -19.17 -2.45 16.43
C GLU A 70 -19.00 -0.98 16.02
N LYS A 71 -18.55 -0.10 16.94
CA LYS A 71 -18.25 1.30 16.62
C LYS A 71 -17.11 1.40 15.61
N HIS A 72 -16.01 0.69 15.85
CA HIS A 72 -14.86 0.66 14.92
C HIS A 72 -15.26 0.05 13.57
N PHE A 73 -16.12 -0.98 13.57
CA PHE A 73 -16.63 -1.60 12.35
C PHE A 73 -17.49 -0.62 11.53
N ILE A 74 -18.44 0.06 12.18
CA ILE A 74 -19.28 1.08 11.54
C ILE A 74 -18.40 2.20 10.94
N ASP A 75 -17.43 2.71 11.70
CA ASP A 75 -16.51 3.74 11.21
C ASP A 75 -15.74 3.25 9.98
N THR A 76 -15.24 2.01 10.01
CA THR A 76 -14.48 1.40 8.90
C THR A 76 -15.36 1.23 7.68
N LEU A 77 -16.61 0.76 7.82
CA LEU A 77 -17.54 0.60 6.70
C LEU A 77 -17.98 1.95 6.13
N LYS A 78 -18.28 2.94 6.99
CA LYS A 78 -18.63 4.30 6.54
C LYS A 78 -17.44 4.95 5.81
N GLY A 79 -16.23 4.82 6.35
CA GLY A 79 -15.01 5.26 5.68
C GLY A 79 -14.83 4.62 4.33
N GLY A 80 -14.98 3.29 4.24
CA GLY A 80 -14.90 2.49 3.02
C GLY A 80 -16.11 2.58 2.09
N GLN A 81 -17.08 3.45 2.41
CA GLN A 81 -18.31 3.66 1.61
C GLN A 81 -19.08 2.38 1.34
N PHE A 82 -19.06 1.45 2.29
CA PHE A 82 -19.77 0.17 2.28
C PHE A 82 -19.39 -0.80 1.15
N ILE A 83 -18.30 -0.59 0.43
CA ILE A 83 -17.80 -1.61 -0.51
C ILE A 83 -16.74 -2.53 0.09
N ASN A 84 -16.49 -2.43 1.38
CA ASN A 84 -15.62 -3.34 2.12
C ASN A 84 -16.13 -4.79 2.03
N ASN A 85 -15.21 -5.75 1.97
CA ASN A 85 -15.52 -7.11 2.38
C ASN A 85 -15.70 -7.12 3.90
N GLN A 86 -16.94 -7.21 4.35
CA GLN A 86 -17.29 -7.09 5.77
C GLN A 86 -16.67 -8.17 6.66
N ALA A 87 -16.42 -9.35 6.11
CA ALA A 87 -15.75 -10.42 6.85
C ALA A 87 -14.28 -10.05 7.12
N LEU A 88 -13.56 -9.55 6.10
CA LEU A 88 -12.18 -9.07 6.27
C LEU A 88 -12.11 -7.87 7.21
N ALA A 89 -12.98 -6.88 7.03
CA ALA A 89 -13.02 -5.71 7.91
C ALA A 89 -13.27 -6.10 9.37
N TRP A 90 -14.12 -7.10 9.61
CA TRP A 90 -14.39 -7.62 10.95
C TRP A 90 -13.16 -8.32 11.56
N GLU A 91 -12.47 -9.19 10.80
CA GLU A 91 -11.23 -9.83 11.27
C GLU A 91 -10.15 -8.80 11.65
N LEU A 92 -9.98 -7.75 10.85
CA LEU A 92 -9.09 -6.63 11.21
C LEU A 92 -9.41 -6.09 12.61
N ILE A 93 -10.69 -5.79 12.86
CA ILE A 93 -11.12 -5.05 14.03
C ILE A 93 -11.02 -5.88 15.30
N ILE A 94 -11.49 -7.13 15.28
CA ILE A 94 -11.48 -7.97 16.47
C ILE A 94 -10.07 -8.46 16.84
N ARG A 95 -9.16 -8.59 15.87
CA ARG A 95 -7.79 -9.06 16.13
C ARG A 95 -6.79 -7.95 16.40
N ALA A 96 -7.10 -6.70 16.05
CA ALA A 96 -6.19 -5.58 16.28
C ALA A 96 -5.78 -5.41 17.76
N PRO A 97 -6.66 -5.52 18.77
CA PRO A 97 -6.26 -5.48 20.19
C PRO A 97 -5.34 -6.62 20.60
N GLU A 98 -5.56 -7.82 20.07
CA GLU A 98 -4.71 -8.99 20.32
C GLU A 98 -3.30 -8.76 19.79
N ARG A 99 -3.18 -8.19 18.57
CA ARG A 99 -1.88 -7.83 17.97
C ARG A 99 -1.14 -6.77 18.78
N ILE A 100 -1.82 -5.74 19.28
CA ILE A 100 -1.19 -4.74 20.15
C ILE A 100 -0.65 -5.40 21.44
N LYS A 101 -1.46 -6.23 22.09
CA LYS A 101 -1.03 -6.96 23.28
C LYS A 101 0.17 -7.88 23.00
N GLU A 102 0.13 -8.61 21.88
CA GLU A 102 1.22 -9.48 21.46
C GLU A 102 2.50 -8.69 21.18
N MET A 103 2.39 -7.57 20.45
CA MET A 103 3.53 -6.70 20.16
C MET A 103 4.22 -6.21 21.45
N GLU A 104 3.47 -5.87 22.49
CA GLU A 104 4.06 -5.47 23.77
C GLU A 104 4.65 -6.66 24.54
N THR A 105 3.85 -7.72 24.73
CA THR A 105 4.21 -8.79 25.68
C THR A 105 5.16 -9.83 25.10
N LYS A 106 5.17 -10.00 23.78
CA LYS A 106 5.96 -11.04 23.12
C LYS A 106 7.10 -10.48 22.25
N TYR A 107 6.84 -9.34 21.57
CA TYR A 107 7.82 -8.77 20.66
C TYR A 107 8.56 -7.56 21.21
N GLY A 108 8.13 -7.02 22.37
CA GLY A 108 8.85 -5.97 23.08
C GLY A 108 8.62 -4.56 22.53
N CYS A 109 7.53 -4.32 21.80
CA CYS A 109 7.11 -2.97 21.44
C CYS A 109 6.70 -2.16 22.66
N PHE A 110 6.94 -0.86 22.61
CA PHE A 110 6.62 0.04 23.72
C PHE A 110 5.81 1.25 23.22
N PHE A 111 4.50 1.24 23.48
CA PHE A 111 3.59 2.33 23.10
C PHE A 111 3.45 3.38 24.21
N ASP A 112 3.02 4.59 23.85
CA ASP A 112 2.82 5.68 24.78
C ASP A 112 1.70 5.39 25.78
N ARG A 113 1.86 5.88 27.03
CA ARG A 113 0.99 5.58 28.15
C ARG A 113 0.31 6.81 28.74
N ASN A 114 -0.90 6.61 29.24
CA ASN A 114 -1.56 7.53 30.15
C ASN A 114 -0.91 7.49 31.54
N PRO A 115 -1.16 8.50 32.42
CA PRO A 115 -0.64 8.50 33.79
C PRO A 115 -1.06 7.28 34.64
N ASP A 116 -2.17 6.63 34.31
CA ASP A 116 -2.68 5.41 34.94
C ASP A 116 -2.01 4.12 34.44
N GLY A 117 -1.09 4.24 33.49
CA GLY A 117 -0.39 3.12 32.89
C GLY A 117 -1.12 2.45 31.72
N SER A 118 -2.35 2.83 31.39
CA SER A 118 -3.05 2.37 30.20
C SER A 118 -2.41 2.91 28.91
N ILE A 119 -2.58 2.20 27.78
CA ILE A 119 -2.09 2.67 26.48
C ILE A 119 -2.81 3.96 26.09
N HIS A 120 -2.04 5.00 25.73
CA HIS A 120 -2.60 6.24 25.24
C HIS A 120 -3.12 6.05 23.80
N GLN A 121 -4.31 6.59 23.54
CA GLN A 121 -4.95 6.54 22.23
C GLN A 121 -5.36 7.95 21.79
N LYS A 122 -5.01 8.32 20.55
CA LYS A 122 -5.27 9.65 20.01
C LYS A 122 -6.37 9.65 18.93
N PRO A 123 -7.04 10.82 18.71
CA PRO A 123 -8.09 10.95 17.70
C PRO A 123 -7.52 10.98 16.27
N PHE A 124 -8.26 10.36 15.34
CA PHE A 124 -8.03 10.49 13.90
C PHE A 124 -9.33 10.83 13.17
N ALA A 125 -9.21 11.41 11.97
CA ALA A 125 -10.34 11.78 11.14
C ALA A 125 -11.18 10.54 10.74
N GLY A 126 -12.51 10.71 10.73
CA GLY A 126 -13.46 9.66 10.35
C GLY A 126 -13.71 8.60 11.42
N GLN A 127 -13.19 8.78 12.63
CA GLN A 127 -13.40 7.87 13.76
C GLN A 127 -14.38 8.46 14.77
N SER A 128 -15.28 7.64 15.29
CA SER A 128 -16.25 8.01 16.32
C SER A 128 -15.69 7.92 17.75
N PHE A 129 -14.47 7.37 17.90
CA PHE A 129 -13.78 7.19 19.19
C PHE A 129 -12.27 7.31 19.01
N ASP A 130 -11.57 7.81 20.02
CA ASP A 130 -10.11 7.93 20.02
C ASP A 130 -9.48 6.55 20.28
N ARG A 131 -9.08 5.85 19.19
CA ARG A 131 -8.58 4.47 19.28
C ARG A 131 -7.20 4.25 18.68
N THR A 132 -6.50 5.31 18.32
CA THR A 132 -5.21 5.18 17.64
C THR A 132 -4.05 5.08 18.63
N VAL A 133 -3.53 3.88 18.82
CA VAL A 133 -2.30 3.56 19.58
C VAL A 133 -1.09 4.12 18.84
N HIS A 134 -0.12 4.68 19.57
CA HIS A 134 1.04 5.32 18.94
C HIS A 134 2.29 5.28 19.82
N LYS A 135 3.43 5.63 19.24
CA LYS A 135 4.70 5.96 19.89
C LYS A 135 5.18 7.32 19.36
N GLY A 136 4.69 8.40 19.95
CA GLY A 136 4.86 9.74 19.37
C GLY A 136 4.42 9.76 17.92
N ASP A 137 5.31 10.19 17.03
CA ASP A 137 5.21 10.13 15.57
C ASP A 137 6.14 9.08 14.92
N LEU A 138 6.64 8.13 15.72
CA LEU A 138 7.59 7.08 15.33
C LEU A 138 7.01 5.66 15.45
N THR A 139 5.69 5.53 15.41
CA THR A 139 4.99 4.25 15.64
C THR A 139 5.48 3.13 14.72
N GLY A 140 5.69 3.42 13.44
CA GLY A 140 6.20 2.44 12.49
C GLY A 140 7.64 2.01 12.77
N ILE A 141 8.49 2.93 13.20
CA ILE A 141 9.88 2.63 13.57
C ILE A 141 9.90 1.68 14.77
N GLU A 142 9.10 1.95 15.80
CA GLU A 142 9.00 1.09 16.98
C GLU A 142 8.56 -0.32 16.58
N ILE A 143 7.43 -0.45 15.88
CA ILE A 143 6.86 -1.75 15.50
C ILE A 143 7.86 -2.54 14.62
N ILE A 144 8.33 -1.93 13.53
CA ILE A 144 9.17 -2.65 12.54
C ILE A 144 10.53 -3.01 13.11
N SER A 145 11.14 -2.15 13.94
CA SER A 145 12.42 -2.47 14.58
C SER A 145 12.29 -3.67 15.52
N ARG A 146 11.23 -3.71 16.35
CA ARG A 146 11.01 -4.82 17.27
C ARG A 146 10.68 -6.13 16.55
N LEU A 147 9.82 -6.08 15.53
CA LEU A 147 9.52 -7.27 14.74
C LEU A 147 10.76 -7.81 14.01
N ALA A 148 11.62 -6.93 13.45
CA ALA A 148 12.87 -7.34 12.82
C ALA A 148 13.84 -7.97 13.83
N GLU A 149 14.02 -7.37 15.02
CA GLU A 149 14.83 -7.95 16.11
C GLU A 149 14.34 -9.37 16.47
N GLN A 150 13.03 -9.57 16.50
CA GLN A 150 12.43 -10.88 16.78
C GLN A 150 12.64 -11.89 15.65
N VAL A 151 12.66 -11.46 14.39
CA VAL A 151 13.02 -12.31 13.25
C VAL A 151 14.48 -12.75 13.36
N PHE A 152 15.41 -11.82 13.64
CA PHE A 152 16.83 -12.13 13.80
C PHE A 152 17.14 -13.05 15.00
N SER A 153 16.30 -13.01 16.03
CA SER A 153 16.46 -13.88 17.21
C SER A 153 15.93 -15.31 17.03
N ARG A 154 15.22 -15.57 15.93
CA ARG A 154 14.67 -16.89 15.58
C ARG A 154 15.44 -17.53 14.42
N ASN A 155 15.27 -18.81 14.23
CA ASN A 155 15.84 -19.53 13.09
C ASN A 155 14.97 -19.33 11.84
N ILE A 156 14.95 -18.10 11.32
CA ILE A 156 14.24 -17.67 10.11
C ILE A 156 15.29 -17.23 9.10
N ASP A 157 15.32 -17.89 7.94
CA ASP A 157 16.22 -17.49 6.86
C ASP A 157 15.70 -16.24 6.14
N TYR A 158 16.60 -15.37 5.72
CA TYR A 158 16.23 -14.16 4.97
C TYR A 158 17.26 -13.77 3.91
N LEU A 159 16.79 -13.11 2.87
CA LEU A 159 17.58 -12.53 1.79
C LEU A 159 17.22 -11.04 1.66
N ASP A 160 18.15 -10.17 2.06
CA ASP A 160 18.09 -8.73 1.84
C ASP A 160 18.57 -8.39 0.43
N GLU A 161 18.09 -7.27 -0.14
CA GLU A 161 18.45 -6.78 -1.48
C GLU A 161 18.17 -7.80 -2.61
N HIS A 162 17.19 -8.66 -2.36
CA HIS A 162 16.70 -9.66 -3.28
C HIS A 162 15.25 -9.37 -3.66
N ARG A 163 14.93 -9.35 -4.94
CA ARG A 163 13.57 -9.10 -5.40
C ARG A 163 12.96 -10.29 -6.10
N ALA A 164 11.68 -10.55 -5.85
CA ALA A 164 10.91 -11.47 -6.67
C ALA A 164 10.69 -10.86 -8.06
N VAL A 165 10.96 -11.64 -9.09
CA VAL A 165 10.83 -11.26 -10.50
C VAL A 165 9.52 -11.79 -11.09
N GLU A 166 9.22 -13.08 -10.84
CA GLU A 166 7.96 -13.73 -11.21
C GLU A 166 7.65 -14.88 -10.25
N LEU A 167 6.35 -15.18 -10.08
CA LEU A 167 5.89 -16.38 -9.40
C LEU A 167 6.06 -17.60 -10.32
N LEU A 168 6.42 -18.72 -9.74
CA LEU A 168 6.67 -19.96 -10.48
C LEU A 168 5.50 -20.94 -10.32
N TRP A 169 5.07 -21.47 -11.45
CA TRP A 169 4.08 -22.54 -11.51
C TRP A 169 4.74 -23.93 -11.41
N ASP A 170 3.98 -24.90 -10.92
CA ASP A 170 4.33 -26.30 -11.09
C ASP A 170 4.25 -26.71 -12.58
N LYS A 171 4.85 -27.84 -12.93
CA LYS A 171 4.88 -28.35 -14.33
C LYS A 171 3.50 -28.55 -14.96
N GLN A 172 2.46 -28.65 -14.16
CA GLN A 172 1.07 -28.80 -14.58
C GLN A 172 0.33 -27.46 -14.73
N GLY A 173 0.89 -26.35 -14.26
CA GLY A 173 0.25 -25.05 -14.24
C GLY A 173 -0.95 -24.98 -13.29
N THR A 174 -0.91 -25.73 -12.17
CA THR A 174 -2.04 -25.87 -11.25
C THR A 174 -1.83 -25.15 -9.92
N LYS A 175 -0.59 -24.95 -9.49
CA LYS A 175 -0.27 -24.27 -8.24
C LYS A 175 1.02 -23.45 -8.30
N ILE A 176 1.11 -22.46 -7.45
CA ILE A 176 2.32 -21.66 -7.25
C ILE A 176 3.27 -22.42 -6.32
N VAL A 177 4.53 -22.55 -6.75
CA VAL A 177 5.57 -23.34 -6.07
C VAL A 177 6.82 -22.52 -5.77
N GLY A 178 6.69 -21.22 -5.64
CA GLY A 178 7.77 -20.31 -5.31
C GLY A 178 7.90 -19.14 -6.25
N ALA A 179 9.10 -18.58 -6.36
CA ALA A 179 9.40 -17.43 -7.18
C ALA A 179 10.82 -17.47 -7.75
N LEU A 180 10.99 -16.86 -8.94
CA LEU A 180 12.30 -16.49 -9.44
C LEU A 180 12.73 -15.21 -8.74
N ILE A 181 13.92 -15.20 -8.17
CA ILE A 181 14.48 -14.12 -7.38
C ILE A 181 15.71 -13.55 -8.10
N LEU A 182 15.87 -12.24 -8.05
CA LEU A 182 17.08 -11.52 -8.48
C LEU A 182 17.82 -10.99 -7.26
N ASP A 183 19.08 -11.39 -7.08
CA ASP A 183 20.03 -10.70 -6.23
C ASP A 183 20.42 -9.37 -6.91
N VAL A 184 19.96 -8.24 -6.34
CA VAL A 184 20.13 -6.92 -6.95
C VAL A 184 21.59 -6.47 -6.90
N ASP A 185 22.34 -6.88 -5.88
CA ASP A 185 23.73 -6.55 -5.72
C ASP A 185 24.63 -7.26 -6.73
N ARG A 186 24.42 -8.57 -6.90
CA ARG A 186 25.26 -9.40 -7.78
C ARG A 186 24.74 -9.46 -9.21
N GLY A 187 23.46 -9.17 -9.43
CA GLY A 187 22.80 -9.34 -10.72
C GLY A 187 22.62 -10.80 -11.11
N GLU A 188 22.49 -11.69 -10.13
CA GLU A 188 22.38 -13.14 -10.32
C GLU A 188 20.96 -13.61 -9.96
N PHE A 189 20.49 -14.66 -10.65
CA PHE A 189 19.21 -15.26 -10.35
C PHE A 189 19.36 -16.44 -9.39
N LEU A 190 18.34 -16.64 -8.55
CA LEU A 190 18.13 -17.83 -7.77
C LEU A 190 16.62 -18.21 -7.78
N ILE A 191 16.30 -19.45 -7.52
CA ILE A 191 14.94 -19.94 -7.40
C ILE A 191 14.65 -20.19 -5.93
N ALA A 192 13.65 -19.48 -5.38
CA ALA A 192 13.07 -19.81 -4.10
C ALA A 192 11.92 -20.80 -4.33
N HIS A 193 12.19 -22.09 -4.15
CA HIS A 193 11.24 -23.19 -4.36
C HIS A 193 10.51 -23.49 -3.05
N ALA A 194 9.20 -23.31 -3.02
CA ALA A 194 8.42 -23.32 -1.79
C ALA A 194 7.12 -24.13 -1.91
N ARG A 195 6.66 -24.67 -0.79
CA ARG A 195 5.35 -25.34 -0.71
C ARG A 195 4.20 -24.34 -0.69
N THR A 196 4.42 -23.16 -0.11
CA THR A 196 3.47 -22.03 -0.10
C THR A 196 4.21 -20.71 -0.17
N THR A 197 3.60 -19.72 -0.82
CA THR A 197 4.18 -18.39 -1.01
C THR A 197 3.21 -17.31 -0.50
N LEU A 198 3.70 -16.38 0.33
CA LEU A 198 3.00 -15.18 0.74
C LEU A 198 3.56 -13.97 -0.02
N VAL A 199 2.67 -13.19 -0.62
CA VAL A 199 2.98 -11.89 -1.23
C VAL A 199 2.54 -10.78 -0.28
N CYS A 200 3.50 -9.94 0.16
CA CYS A 200 3.28 -8.81 1.08
C CYS A 200 4.31 -7.68 0.85
N THR A 201 4.49 -7.31 -0.43
CA THR A 201 5.48 -6.33 -0.91
C THR A 201 5.00 -4.89 -0.85
N GLY A 202 3.70 -4.68 -0.66
CA GLY A 202 3.06 -3.36 -0.56
C GLY A 202 2.59 -2.80 -1.91
N GLY A 203 1.92 -1.65 -1.86
CA GLY A 203 1.32 -1.00 -3.03
C GLY A 203 2.31 -0.35 -3.99
N GLY A 204 1.81 0.52 -4.90
CA GLY A 204 2.60 1.11 -5.98
C GLY A 204 2.46 2.62 -6.17
N PRO A 205 2.47 3.47 -5.13
CA PRO A 205 2.22 4.91 -5.27
C PRO A 205 3.29 5.62 -6.11
N THR A 206 4.48 5.03 -6.32
CA THR A 206 5.56 5.59 -7.14
C THR A 206 5.22 5.75 -8.62
N MET A 207 4.06 5.23 -9.05
CA MET A 207 3.50 5.46 -10.38
C MET A 207 2.91 6.86 -10.58
N TYR A 208 2.76 7.66 -9.53
CA TYR A 208 2.22 9.02 -9.57
C TYR A 208 3.33 10.08 -9.44
N LYS A 209 3.05 11.30 -9.89
CA LYS A 209 4.01 12.43 -9.84
C LYS A 209 4.43 12.77 -8.41
N LEU A 210 3.45 12.85 -7.49
CA LEU A 210 3.68 13.05 -6.07
C LEU A 210 3.20 11.82 -5.30
N PHE A 211 4.06 11.24 -4.49
CA PHE A 211 3.77 10.05 -3.70
C PHE A 211 4.41 10.10 -2.33
N ALA A 212 3.74 9.51 -1.37
CA ALA A 212 4.28 9.34 -0.02
C ALA A 212 5.37 8.26 -0.06
N PRO A 213 6.50 8.53 0.60
CA PRO A 213 7.73 7.78 0.38
C PRO A 213 7.69 6.33 0.83
N SER A 214 8.19 5.50 0.20
CA SER A 214 9.30 4.66 -0.03
C SER A 214 9.42 4.39 -1.53
N LEU A 215 10.58 4.56 -2.09
CA LEU A 215 10.88 4.23 -3.49
C LEU A 215 10.73 2.72 -3.78
N ASP A 216 10.71 1.91 -2.73
CA ASP A 216 10.54 0.46 -2.81
C ASP A 216 9.12 0.04 -3.27
N LYS A 217 8.12 0.93 -3.14
CA LYS A 217 6.72 0.63 -3.48
C LYS A 217 6.44 0.76 -4.97
N SER A 218 6.65 -0.31 -5.69
CA SER A 218 6.47 -0.42 -7.14
C SER A 218 5.42 -1.45 -7.56
N ALA A 219 4.44 -1.74 -6.69
CA ALA A 219 3.37 -2.71 -6.93
C ALA A 219 3.88 -4.12 -7.31
N ASP A 220 5.03 -4.53 -6.76
CA ASP A 220 5.69 -5.77 -7.16
C ASP A 220 4.75 -6.97 -7.00
N GLY A 221 4.24 -7.22 -5.79
CA GLY A 221 3.38 -8.36 -5.50
C GLY A 221 2.04 -8.31 -6.24
N ILE A 222 1.42 -7.13 -6.34
CA ILE A 222 0.18 -6.93 -7.11
C ILE A 222 0.40 -7.35 -8.57
N ALA A 223 1.48 -6.89 -9.20
CA ALA A 223 1.79 -7.22 -10.60
C ALA A 223 2.16 -8.71 -10.76
N LEU A 224 2.95 -9.28 -9.84
CA LEU A 224 3.29 -10.71 -9.85
C LEU A 224 2.03 -11.59 -9.77
N CYS A 225 1.14 -11.30 -8.83
CA CYS A 225 -0.12 -12.02 -8.66
C CYS A 225 -1.03 -11.87 -9.89
N TYR A 226 -1.13 -10.65 -10.45
CA TYR A 226 -1.92 -10.40 -11.66
C TYR A 226 -1.39 -11.17 -12.87
N ARG A 227 -0.07 -11.16 -13.11
CA ARG A 227 0.55 -11.93 -14.21
C ARG A 227 0.40 -13.43 -14.01
N ALA A 228 0.45 -13.91 -12.77
CA ALA A 228 0.12 -15.29 -12.45
C ALA A 228 -1.38 -15.63 -12.60
N GLY A 229 -2.24 -14.63 -12.85
CA GLY A 229 -3.66 -14.84 -13.06
C GLY A 229 -4.52 -14.86 -11.80
N ALA A 230 -4.03 -14.35 -10.66
CA ALA A 230 -4.86 -14.12 -9.49
C ALA A 230 -5.88 -13.00 -9.74
N GLY A 231 -7.04 -13.09 -9.10
CA GLY A 231 -8.06 -12.05 -9.16
C GLY A 231 -7.68 -10.83 -8.30
N MET A 232 -7.81 -9.64 -8.87
CA MET A 232 -7.67 -8.37 -8.16
C MET A 232 -9.04 -7.79 -7.85
N VAL A 233 -9.18 -7.01 -6.78
CA VAL A 233 -10.44 -6.36 -6.39
C VAL A 233 -10.24 -4.86 -6.21
N ASP A 234 -11.20 -4.06 -6.71
CA ASP A 234 -11.34 -2.61 -6.52
C ASP A 234 -10.05 -1.81 -6.77
N MET A 235 -9.32 -2.13 -7.85
CA MET A 235 -8.03 -1.53 -8.17
C MET A 235 -8.11 0.00 -8.39
N GLU A 236 -9.27 0.54 -8.74
CA GLU A 236 -9.51 1.98 -8.89
C GLU A 236 -9.43 2.75 -7.57
N MET A 237 -9.45 2.07 -6.43
CA MET A 237 -9.45 2.67 -5.10
C MET A 237 -8.02 2.94 -4.63
N VAL A 238 -7.49 4.11 -5.00
CA VAL A 238 -6.17 4.61 -4.61
C VAL A 238 -6.34 5.83 -3.73
N GLN A 239 -5.83 5.76 -2.49
CA GLN A 239 -5.90 6.86 -1.52
C GLN A 239 -4.75 7.84 -1.72
N PHE A 240 -5.10 9.13 -1.74
CA PHE A 240 -4.14 10.23 -1.65
C PHE A 240 -4.18 10.83 -0.25
N HIS A 241 -3.00 11.09 0.32
CA HIS A 241 -2.89 11.78 1.60
C HIS A 241 -2.91 13.30 1.36
N PRO A 242 -3.67 14.09 2.12
CA PRO A 242 -3.86 15.51 1.83
C PRO A 242 -2.61 16.39 1.98
N THR A 243 -1.68 16.00 2.84
CA THR A 243 -0.61 16.87 3.36
C THR A 243 0.78 16.30 3.08
N GLY A 244 1.12 16.09 1.81
CA GLY A 244 2.49 15.84 1.37
C GLY A 244 3.25 17.16 1.24
N LEU A 245 4.40 17.28 1.89
CA LEU A 245 5.26 18.45 1.85
C LEU A 245 5.75 18.70 0.41
N ILE A 246 5.72 19.95 -0.05
CA ILE A 246 6.35 20.34 -1.32
C ILE A 246 7.71 20.95 -1.03
N VAL A 247 8.76 20.29 -1.54
CA VAL A 247 10.13 20.78 -1.47
C VAL A 247 10.62 21.01 -2.90
N LYS A 248 10.67 22.27 -3.34
CA LYS A 248 11.00 22.62 -4.72
C LYS A 248 12.34 22.03 -5.16
N GLY A 249 12.33 21.30 -6.28
CA GLY A 249 13.54 20.71 -6.86
C GLY A 249 14.10 19.49 -6.08
N SER A 250 13.35 18.97 -5.12
CA SER A 250 13.77 17.80 -4.33
C SER A 250 12.90 16.57 -4.60
N ASN A 251 13.53 15.41 -4.62
CA ASN A 251 12.86 14.10 -4.67
C ASN A 251 12.12 13.74 -3.36
N THR A 252 12.25 14.57 -2.32
CA THR A 252 11.56 14.39 -1.04
C THR A 252 10.16 15.01 -1.03
N SER A 253 9.75 15.70 -2.10
CA SER A 253 8.37 16.15 -2.28
C SER A 253 7.41 14.97 -2.18
N GLY A 254 6.33 15.15 -1.40
CA GLY A 254 5.38 14.08 -1.05
C GLY A 254 5.59 13.51 0.36
N THR A 255 6.69 13.88 1.06
CA THR A 255 6.90 13.51 2.46
C THR A 255 5.74 13.97 3.32
N LEU A 256 5.16 13.04 4.10
CA LEU A 256 3.92 13.29 4.84
C LEU A 256 4.13 14.21 6.04
N LEU A 257 3.23 15.17 6.20
CA LEU A 257 2.92 15.78 7.49
C LEU A 257 1.74 15.03 8.12
N GLU A 258 1.90 14.68 9.40
CA GLU A 258 0.98 13.79 10.12
C GLU A 258 -0.47 14.32 10.10
N GLU A 259 -1.43 13.40 9.97
CA GLU A 259 -2.87 13.70 10.00
C GLU A 259 -3.31 14.34 11.32
N GLY A 260 -2.62 14.04 12.42
CA GLY A 260 -2.84 14.61 13.75
C GLY A 260 -2.79 16.15 13.76
N LEU A 261 -1.99 16.78 12.91
CA LEU A 261 -1.97 18.24 12.77
C LEU A 261 -3.35 18.81 12.41
N ARG A 262 -4.01 18.23 11.40
CA ARG A 262 -5.38 18.63 11.01
C ARG A 262 -6.40 18.25 12.09
N GLY A 263 -6.23 17.08 12.70
CA GLY A 263 -7.04 16.62 13.83
C GLY A 263 -7.00 17.56 15.02
N ALA A 264 -5.83 18.11 15.32
CA ALA A 264 -5.61 19.07 16.41
C ALA A 264 -6.09 20.50 16.09
N GLY A 265 -6.28 20.86 14.80
CA GLY A 265 -6.83 22.15 14.43
C GLY A 265 -6.04 22.96 13.38
N ALA A 266 -4.98 22.40 12.79
CA ALA A 266 -4.30 23.04 11.67
C ALA A 266 -5.26 23.26 10.50
N GLN A 267 -5.14 24.41 9.83
CA GLN A 267 -6.06 24.88 8.79
C GLN A 267 -5.42 24.82 7.40
N LEU A 268 -6.24 24.66 6.36
CA LEU A 268 -5.80 24.63 4.97
C LEU A 268 -6.23 25.89 4.21
N PHE A 269 -5.26 26.49 3.52
CA PHE A 269 -5.46 27.72 2.75
C PHE A 269 -4.98 27.55 1.31
N ASN A 270 -5.73 28.12 0.36
CA ASN A 270 -5.26 28.24 -1.01
C ASN A 270 -4.26 29.41 -1.17
N ALA A 271 -3.74 29.65 -2.37
CA ALA A 271 -2.77 30.72 -2.64
C ALA A 271 -3.38 32.13 -2.49
N LEU A 272 -4.71 32.26 -2.52
CA LEU A 272 -5.41 33.53 -2.29
C LEU A 272 -5.62 33.83 -0.79
N GLY A 273 -5.22 32.91 0.09
CA GLY A 273 -5.41 33.03 1.54
C GLY A 273 -6.80 32.62 2.04
N GLU A 274 -7.62 31.98 1.20
CA GLU A 274 -8.94 31.49 1.58
C GLU A 274 -8.84 30.12 2.28
N ARG A 275 -9.53 29.94 3.40
CA ARG A 275 -9.72 28.66 4.05
C ARG A 275 -10.77 27.84 3.29
N PHE A 276 -10.35 27.17 2.24
CA PHE A 276 -11.23 26.56 1.25
C PHE A 276 -12.06 25.37 1.79
N MET A 277 -11.63 24.70 2.87
CA MET A 277 -12.39 23.60 3.46
C MET A 277 -13.77 24.03 4.01
N GLU A 278 -13.98 25.31 4.32
CA GLU A 278 -15.29 25.85 4.68
C GLU A 278 -16.33 25.77 3.53
N ARG A 279 -15.84 25.77 2.28
CA ARG A 279 -16.68 25.62 1.08
C ARG A 279 -16.97 24.14 0.75
N TYR A 280 -15.95 23.27 0.90
CA TYR A 280 -16.05 21.88 0.45
C TYR A 280 -16.61 20.91 1.52
N ALA A 281 -16.40 21.20 2.79
CA ALA A 281 -16.87 20.40 3.91
C ALA A 281 -17.19 21.31 5.13
N PRO A 282 -18.26 22.10 5.09
CA PRO A 282 -18.52 23.16 6.08
C PRO A 282 -18.60 22.66 7.53
N ASP A 283 -19.10 21.44 7.74
CA ASP A 283 -19.25 20.86 9.08
C ASP A 283 -17.94 20.28 9.62
N ALA A 284 -17.29 19.43 8.84
CA ALA A 284 -16.07 18.70 9.27
C ALA A 284 -14.78 19.48 9.00
N LYS A 285 -14.79 20.39 8.01
CA LYS A 285 -13.64 21.19 7.55
C LYS A 285 -12.39 20.31 7.34
N GLU A 286 -11.26 20.66 7.92
CA GLU A 286 -10.01 19.90 7.82
C GLU A 286 -10.04 18.53 8.51
N ARG A 287 -11.06 18.27 9.31
CA ARG A 287 -11.30 16.96 9.95
C ARG A 287 -12.13 16.00 9.07
N ALA A 288 -12.51 16.42 7.87
CA ALA A 288 -13.10 15.53 6.87
C ALA A 288 -12.12 14.39 6.49
N THR A 289 -12.65 13.32 5.91
CA THR A 289 -11.87 12.15 5.50
C THR A 289 -10.83 12.50 4.43
N ARG A 290 -9.81 11.67 4.28
CA ARG A 290 -8.65 11.94 3.39
C ARG A 290 -9.05 12.18 1.95
N ASP A 291 -10.00 11.40 1.42
CA ASP A 291 -10.53 11.54 0.07
C ASP A 291 -11.15 12.92 -0.16
N VAL A 292 -11.96 13.40 0.79
CA VAL A 292 -12.59 14.73 0.71
C VAL A 292 -11.53 15.82 0.74
N VAL A 293 -10.61 15.80 1.72
CA VAL A 293 -9.61 16.86 1.87
C VAL A 293 -8.62 16.87 0.69
N SER A 294 -8.17 15.69 0.23
CA SER A 294 -7.27 15.59 -0.94
C SER A 294 -7.93 16.11 -2.21
N ARG A 295 -9.19 15.73 -2.44
CA ARG A 295 -9.97 16.21 -3.58
C ARG A 295 -10.18 17.72 -3.52
N SER A 296 -10.53 18.28 -2.36
CA SER A 296 -10.71 19.72 -2.18
C SER A 296 -9.44 20.49 -2.48
N SER A 297 -8.30 20.06 -1.95
CA SER A 297 -6.99 20.66 -2.24
C SER A 297 -6.64 20.58 -3.73
N PHE A 298 -6.88 19.42 -4.36
CA PHE A 298 -6.62 19.24 -5.78
C PHE A 298 -7.50 20.12 -6.66
N LEU A 299 -8.79 20.26 -6.31
CA LEU A 299 -9.71 21.17 -7.03
C LEU A 299 -9.29 22.65 -6.92
N GLU A 300 -8.73 23.09 -5.79
CA GLU A 300 -8.14 24.43 -5.67
C GLU A 300 -6.93 24.59 -6.61
N ILE A 301 -6.06 23.59 -6.66
CA ILE A 301 -4.87 23.60 -7.51
C ILE A 301 -5.26 23.69 -9.00
N VAL A 302 -6.16 22.83 -9.48
CA VAL A 302 -6.56 22.80 -10.91
C VAL A 302 -7.42 23.99 -11.30
N ALA A 303 -8.11 24.63 -10.34
CA ALA A 303 -8.85 25.87 -10.56
C ALA A 303 -7.95 27.13 -10.60
N GLY A 304 -6.62 26.98 -10.55
CA GLY A 304 -5.66 28.07 -10.58
C GLY A 304 -5.55 28.87 -9.27
N ARG A 305 -6.10 28.34 -8.17
CA ARG A 305 -5.97 28.92 -6.81
C ARG A 305 -4.91 28.21 -5.97
N GLY A 306 -4.17 27.27 -6.57
CA GLY A 306 -3.00 26.64 -5.97
C GLY A 306 -1.76 27.55 -5.98
N THR A 307 -0.73 27.13 -5.25
CA THR A 307 0.58 27.79 -5.25
C THR A 307 1.31 27.58 -6.59
N PRO A 308 2.31 28.39 -6.92
CA PRO A 308 3.11 28.21 -8.14
C PRO A 308 3.82 26.85 -8.24
N ASN A 309 4.05 26.16 -7.10
CA ASN A 309 4.66 24.83 -7.08
C ASN A 309 3.62 23.68 -7.16
N GLY A 310 2.31 24.00 -7.29
CA GLY A 310 1.22 23.05 -7.44
C GLY A 310 0.70 22.49 -6.12
N GLY A 311 0.66 23.32 -5.07
CA GLY A 311 0.18 22.97 -3.74
C GLY A 311 -0.88 23.95 -3.19
N VAL A 312 -1.15 23.76 -1.91
CA VAL A 312 -1.91 24.62 -1.00
C VAL A 312 -1.08 24.80 0.27
N PHE A 313 -1.55 25.59 1.24
CA PHE A 313 -0.84 25.79 2.50
C PHE A 313 -1.54 25.06 3.66
N ILE A 314 -0.75 24.43 4.54
CA ILE A 314 -1.18 24.07 5.88
C ILE A 314 -0.64 25.11 6.87
N ASP A 315 -1.48 25.56 7.78
CA ASP A 315 -1.15 26.52 8.84
C ASP A 315 -1.41 25.86 10.21
N ALA A 316 -0.33 25.44 10.87
CA ALA A 316 -0.38 24.87 12.21
C ALA A 316 -0.21 25.96 13.28
N SER A 317 0.32 27.15 12.93
CA SER A 317 0.58 28.25 13.86
C SER A 317 -0.70 28.78 14.54
N VAL A 318 -1.86 28.54 13.92
CA VAL A 318 -3.18 28.90 14.49
C VAL A 318 -3.49 28.20 15.82
N MET A 319 -2.77 27.12 16.14
CA MET A 319 -2.87 26.37 17.41
C MET A 319 -1.95 26.94 18.52
N GLY A 320 -1.07 27.86 18.16
CA GLY A 320 0.00 28.42 19.01
C GLY A 320 1.31 27.65 18.88
N PRO A 321 2.46 28.35 18.70
CA PRO A 321 3.76 27.74 18.46
C PRO A 321 4.18 26.73 19.52
N GLU A 322 4.03 27.08 20.81
CA GLU A 322 4.38 26.21 21.94
C GLU A 322 3.60 24.87 21.91
N PHE A 323 2.33 24.91 21.48
CA PHE A 323 1.52 23.70 21.34
C PHE A 323 2.04 22.82 20.20
N VAL A 324 2.37 23.42 19.06
CA VAL A 324 2.88 22.71 17.88
C VAL A 324 4.23 22.06 18.18
N GLU A 325 5.18 22.80 18.74
CA GLU A 325 6.52 22.32 19.10
C GLU A 325 6.45 21.18 20.14
N LYS A 326 5.57 21.30 21.12
CA LYS A 326 5.42 20.27 22.18
C LYS A 326 4.77 18.99 21.68
N ASN A 327 3.72 19.10 20.87
CA ASN A 327 2.88 17.93 20.50
C ASN A 327 3.27 17.30 19.15
N PHE A 328 4.01 18.04 18.29
CA PHE A 328 4.42 17.59 16.97
C PHE A 328 5.93 17.82 16.69
N PRO A 329 6.83 17.51 17.65
CA PRO A 329 8.25 17.84 17.52
C PRO A 329 8.90 17.27 16.27
N GLY A 330 8.58 16.03 15.90
CA GLY A 330 9.12 15.40 14.69
C GLY A 330 8.61 16.03 13.40
N MET A 331 7.39 16.62 13.40
CA MET A 331 6.90 17.38 12.24
C MET A 331 7.59 18.74 12.13
N VAL A 332 7.84 19.39 13.25
CA VAL A 332 8.61 20.65 13.30
C VAL A 332 10.03 20.42 12.82
N GLU A 333 10.72 19.41 13.36
CA GLU A 333 12.08 19.04 12.94
C GLU A 333 12.14 18.74 11.43
N ARG A 334 11.22 17.90 10.93
CA ARG A 334 11.12 17.57 9.49
C ARG A 334 10.92 18.81 8.62
N CYS A 335 10.08 19.74 9.01
CA CYS A 335 9.89 20.99 8.27
C CYS A 335 11.15 21.84 8.31
N ASN A 336 11.80 21.96 9.47
CA ASN A 336 13.04 22.71 9.65
C ASN A 336 14.17 22.17 8.78
N ASP A 337 14.29 20.84 8.62
CA ASP A 337 15.29 20.20 7.73
C ASP A 337 15.18 20.67 6.28
N TYR A 338 13.99 21.12 5.86
CA TYR A 338 13.75 21.67 4.53
C TYR A 338 13.60 23.20 4.51
N GLY A 339 13.89 23.87 5.61
CA GLY A 339 13.83 25.32 5.73
C GLY A 339 12.43 25.91 5.91
N PHE A 340 11.47 25.10 6.37
CA PHE A 340 10.10 25.55 6.69
C PHE A 340 9.90 25.64 8.20
N ASP A 341 9.21 26.67 8.66
CA ASP A 341 8.83 26.85 10.07
C ASP A 341 7.35 26.49 10.27
N LEU A 342 7.07 25.26 10.66
CA LEU A 342 5.72 24.75 10.86
C LEU A 342 5.01 25.40 12.06
N ALA A 343 5.77 25.78 13.09
CA ALA A 343 5.20 26.33 14.32
C ALA A 343 4.78 27.81 14.18
N HIS A 344 5.44 28.56 13.31
CA HIS A 344 5.23 30.01 13.20
C HIS A 344 4.70 30.46 11.84
N GLY A 345 4.55 29.55 10.86
CA GLY A 345 4.14 29.92 9.52
C GLY A 345 3.37 28.87 8.76
N ARG A 346 3.05 29.21 7.53
CA ARG A 346 2.38 28.30 6.58
C ARG A 346 3.41 27.48 5.85
N VAL A 347 3.11 26.18 5.70
CA VAL A 347 3.94 25.24 4.97
C VAL A 347 3.20 24.76 3.72
N GLU A 348 3.90 24.69 2.59
CA GLU A 348 3.32 24.26 1.33
C GLU A 348 3.16 22.74 1.27
N VAL A 349 1.94 22.29 0.97
CA VAL A 349 1.59 20.88 0.90
C VAL A 349 0.74 20.59 -0.34
N SER A 350 0.75 19.35 -0.78
CA SER A 350 -0.11 18.86 -1.87
C SER A 350 -0.66 17.48 -1.54
N PRO A 351 -1.82 17.11 -2.08
CA PRO A 351 -2.22 15.71 -2.09
C PRO A 351 -1.10 14.84 -2.67
N THR A 352 -0.88 13.66 -2.10
CA THR A 352 0.20 12.76 -2.49
C THR A 352 -0.30 11.31 -2.49
N ALA A 353 0.03 10.51 -3.51
CA ALA A 353 -0.38 9.12 -3.60
C ALA A 353 0.19 8.33 -2.40
N HIS A 354 -0.66 7.56 -1.72
CA HIS A 354 -0.30 7.06 -0.40
C HIS A 354 -0.57 5.57 -0.20
N PHE A 355 -1.79 5.09 -0.47
CA PHE A 355 -2.20 3.74 -0.12
C PHE A 355 -3.14 3.14 -1.17
N PHE A 356 -2.93 1.87 -1.52
CA PHE A 356 -3.83 1.10 -2.37
C PHE A 356 -4.83 0.36 -1.48
N MET A 357 -6.15 0.62 -1.68
CA MET A 357 -7.21 -0.12 -0.99
C MET A 357 -7.64 -1.34 -1.81
N GLY A 358 -7.52 -1.27 -3.13
CA GLY A 358 -7.61 -2.41 -4.03
C GLY A 358 -6.33 -3.26 -4.00
N GLY A 359 -6.42 -4.48 -4.48
CA GLY A 359 -5.30 -5.43 -4.49
C GLY A 359 -5.73 -6.85 -4.78
N VAL A 360 -4.90 -7.81 -4.44
CA VAL A 360 -5.15 -9.23 -4.59
C VAL A 360 -6.38 -9.64 -3.76
N ARG A 361 -7.33 -10.32 -4.40
CA ARG A 361 -8.48 -10.88 -3.69
C ARG A 361 -8.05 -11.99 -2.76
N ILE A 362 -8.43 -11.90 -1.49
CA ILE A 362 -8.18 -12.90 -0.45
C ILE A 362 -9.45 -13.32 0.26
N ASP A 363 -9.39 -14.46 0.95
CA ASP A 363 -10.36 -14.85 1.97
C ASP A 363 -9.88 -14.45 3.39
N THR A 364 -10.65 -14.81 4.43
CA THR A 364 -10.32 -14.51 5.83
C THR A 364 -9.10 -15.28 6.36
N HIS A 365 -8.55 -16.21 5.59
CA HIS A 365 -7.31 -16.95 5.85
C HIS A 365 -6.14 -16.46 5.01
N CYS A 366 -6.29 -15.34 4.31
CA CYS A 366 -5.32 -14.76 3.37
C CYS A 366 -5.04 -15.61 2.12
N LEU A 367 -5.86 -16.61 1.82
CA LEU A 367 -5.76 -17.43 0.61
C LEU A 367 -6.24 -16.64 -0.60
N THR A 368 -5.50 -16.72 -1.70
CA THR A 368 -5.93 -16.20 -3.01
C THR A 368 -6.77 -17.26 -3.74
N ASP A 369 -7.15 -16.98 -4.98
CA ASP A 369 -7.80 -17.96 -5.86
C ASP A 369 -6.81 -18.88 -6.60
N LEU A 370 -5.49 -18.77 -6.32
CA LEU A 370 -4.44 -19.66 -6.83
C LEU A 370 -3.90 -20.55 -5.71
N ASP A 371 -3.85 -21.87 -5.95
CA ASP A 371 -3.32 -22.79 -4.95
C ASP A 371 -1.83 -22.52 -4.67
N GLY A 372 -1.44 -22.59 -3.41
CA GLY A 372 -0.08 -22.32 -2.94
C GLY A 372 0.23 -20.82 -2.76
N LEU A 373 -0.71 -19.91 -3.08
CA LEU A 373 -0.49 -18.47 -3.03
C LEU A 373 -1.37 -17.78 -1.98
N TYR A 374 -0.73 -16.97 -1.14
CA TYR A 374 -1.33 -16.10 -0.12
C TYR A 374 -0.99 -14.64 -0.41
N ALA A 375 -1.80 -13.72 0.08
CA ALA A 375 -1.48 -12.29 0.07
C ALA A 375 -1.94 -11.62 1.37
N ALA A 376 -1.19 -10.60 1.84
CA ALA A 376 -1.52 -9.87 3.06
C ALA A 376 -0.98 -8.43 3.03
N GLY A 377 -1.55 -7.56 3.88
CA GLY A 377 -1.23 -6.14 3.92
C GLY A 377 -1.65 -5.42 2.64
N GLU A 378 -0.92 -4.39 2.25
CA GLU A 378 -1.33 -3.52 1.13
C GLU A 378 -1.29 -4.18 -0.27
N ASP A 379 -0.77 -5.40 -0.40
CA ASP A 379 -0.95 -6.21 -1.62
C ASP A 379 -2.36 -6.77 -1.74
N ALA A 380 -3.06 -6.96 -0.61
CA ALA A 380 -4.40 -7.52 -0.55
C ALA A 380 -5.47 -6.44 -0.57
N GLY A 381 -6.55 -6.66 -1.33
CA GLY A 381 -7.69 -5.75 -1.42
C GLY A 381 -8.92 -6.21 -0.63
N GLY A 382 -9.90 -5.30 -0.49
CA GLY A 382 -11.22 -5.60 0.07
C GLY A 382 -11.42 -5.22 1.53
N VAL A 383 -10.37 -5.04 2.33
CA VAL A 383 -10.50 -4.68 3.76
C VAL A 383 -11.04 -3.26 3.94
N HIS A 384 -10.52 -2.31 3.16
CA HIS A 384 -10.71 -0.88 3.37
C HIS A 384 -11.80 -0.23 2.53
N GLY A 385 -12.35 -0.95 1.55
CA GLY A 385 -13.35 -0.40 0.63
C GLY A 385 -12.82 0.80 -0.17
N ALA A 386 -13.65 1.84 -0.31
CA ALA A 386 -13.32 2.98 -1.17
C ALA A 386 -12.41 4.03 -0.52
N ASN A 387 -12.20 3.99 0.80
CA ASN A 387 -11.29 4.92 1.49
C ASN A 387 -10.90 4.36 2.87
N ARG A 388 -9.59 4.29 3.14
CA ARG A 388 -9.02 3.72 4.36
C ARG A 388 -8.97 4.77 5.47
N LEU A 389 -9.43 4.41 6.68
CA LEU A 389 -9.24 5.23 7.87
C LEU A 389 -7.75 5.26 8.28
N GLY A 390 -7.29 6.43 8.75
CA GLY A 390 -5.98 6.57 9.37
C GLY A 390 -5.84 5.55 10.52
N GLY A 391 -4.63 4.96 10.68
CA GLY A 391 -4.38 3.93 11.69
C GLY A 391 -4.74 2.49 11.28
N ASN A 392 -5.71 2.27 10.35
CA ASN A 392 -6.05 0.91 9.90
C ASN A 392 -4.98 0.26 9.02
N GLY A 393 -4.09 1.01 8.35
CA GLY A 393 -3.12 0.41 7.41
C GLY A 393 -2.03 -0.43 8.07
N ILE A 394 -1.45 0.02 9.20
CA ILE A 394 -0.47 -0.78 9.94
C ILE A 394 -1.17 -1.89 10.73
N ALA A 395 -2.41 -1.66 11.21
CA ALA A 395 -3.23 -2.69 11.83
C ALA A 395 -3.54 -3.82 10.84
N ASP A 396 -3.96 -3.48 9.61
CA ASP A 396 -4.20 -4.43 8.52
C ASP A 396 -2.96 -5.30 8.25
N SER A 397 -1.80 -4.67 8.05
CA SER A 397 -0.59 -5.42 7.72
C SER A 397 -0.21 -6.42 8.81
N THR A 398 -0.28 -6.05 10.09
CA THR A 398 0.12 -6.94 11.20
C THR A 398 -0.95 -7.98 11.53
N VAL A 399 -2.23 -7.64 11.42
CA VAL A 399 -3.33 -8.60 11.63
C VAL A 399 -3.33 -9.66 10.54
N PHE A 400 -3.38 -9.26 9.27
CA PHE A 400 -3.42 -10.24 8.18
C PHE A 400 -2.06 -10.92 7.95
N GLY A 401 -0.94 -10.26 8.28
CA GLY A 401 0.34 -10.93 8.36
C GLY A 401 0.33 -12.09 9.35
N GLY A 402 -0.17 -11.85 10.58
CA GLY A 402 -0.31 -12.92 11.57
C GLY A 402 -1.26 -14.04 11.12
N ILE A 403 -2.44 -13.68 10.58
CA ILE A 403 -3.38 -14.68 10.03
C ILE A 403 -2.74 -15.51 8.90
N ALA A 404 -2.02 -14.86 7.98
CA ALA A 404 -1.33 -15.56 6.89
C ALA A 404 -0.26 -16.52 7.42
N GLY A 405 0.55 -16.09 8.40
CA GLY A 405 1.56 -16.93 9.04
C GLY A 405 0.96 -18.17 9.69
N ASP A 406 -0.08 -18.01 10.50
CA ASP A 406 -0.81 -19.11 11.15
C ASP A 406 -1.43 -20.06 10.11
N SER A 407 -2.08 -19.49 9.09
CA SER A 407 -2.75 -20.25 8.02
C SER A 407 -1.76 -21.07 7.21
N MET A 408 -0.65 -20.45 6.77
CA MET A 408 0.41 -21.12 6.02
C MET A 408 1.06 -22.24 6.86
N ALA A 409 1.39 -21.96 8.13
CA ALA A 409 1.99 -22.95 9.03
C ALA A 409 1.07 -24.17 9.26
N ASN A 410 -0.25 -23.95 9.28
CA ASN A 410 -1.21 -25.05 9.38
C ASN A 410 -1.36 -25.85 8.08
N ASN A 411 -1.40 -25.13 6.95
CA ASN A 411 -1.69 -25.73 5.66
C ASN A 411 -0.47 -26.37 4.99
N VAL A 412 0.76 -26.02 5.39
CA VAL A 412 1.98 -26.59 4.80
C VAL A 412 2.25 -28.04 5.22
N ILE A 413 1.69 -28.46 6.35
CA ILE A 413 1.87 -29.82 6.87
C ILE A 413 1.22 -30.82 5.90
N GLY A 414 2.02 -31.76 5.42
CA GLY A 414 1.56 -32.76 4.45
C GLY A 414 1.52 -32.29 2.98
N ARG A 415 1.82 -31.01 2.70
CA ARG A 415 2.01 -30.57 1.31
C ARG A 415 3.35 -31.05 0.78
N GLU A 416 3.32 -31.61 -0.41
CA GLU A 416 4.54 -32.00 -1.12
C GLU A 416 5.17 -30.80 -1.81
N LEU A 417 6.50 -30.73 -1.84
CA LEU A 417 7.26 -29.82 -2.68
C LEU A 417 7.30 -30.44 -4.09
N VAL A 418 6.51 -29.91 -5.01
CA VAL A 418 6.42 -30.43 -6.38
C VAL A 418 7.30 -29.62 -7.32
N PRO A 419 7.86 -30.24 -8.38
CA PRO A 419 8.78 -29.57 -9.28
C PRO A 419 8.15 -28.35 -9.97
N PHE A 420 8.90 -27.26 -10.06
CA PHE A 420 8.55 -26.07 -10.84
C PHE A 420 8.74 -26.31 -12.35
N ASP A 421 8.14 -25.42 -13.17
CA ASP A 421 8.31 -25.42 -14.62
C ASP A 421 9.64 -24.72 -15.00
N GLU A 422 10.63 -25.52 -15.41
CA GLU A 422 11.94 -25.01 -15.83
C GLU A 422 11.86 -24.19 -17.12
N THR A 423 10.91 -24.51 -18.03
CA THR A 423 10.71 -23.76 -19.27
C THR A 423 10.24 -22.34 -18.98
N GLN A 424 9.31 -22.20 -18.01
CA GLN A 424 8.88 -20.87 -17.53
C GLN A 424 10.07 -20.06 -17.01
N VAL A 425 10.96 -20.68 -16.22
CA VAL A 425 12.14 -19.99 -15.66
C VAL A 425 13.05 -19.46 -16.77
N GLU A 426 13.34 -20.28 -17.78
CA GLU A 426 14.18 -19.88 -18.92
C GLU A 426 13.57 -18.71 -19.72
N GLU A 427 12.26 -18.76 -19.96
CA GLU A 427 11.53 -17.70 -20.65
C GLU A 427 11.54 -16.38 -19.87
N ILE A 428 11.32 -16.43 -18.54
CA ILE A 428 11.34 -15.25 -17.66
C ILE A 428 12.73 -14.62 -17.70
N ILE A 429 13.78 -15.40 -17.50
CA ILE A 429 15.15 -14.87 -17.50
C ILE A 429 15.47 -14.21 -18.83
N LYS A 430 15.13 -14.84 -19.96
CA LYS A 430 15.33 -14.27 -21.29
C LYS A 430 14.62 -12.92 -21.44
N GLN A 431 13.40 -12.79 -20.94
CA GLN A 431 12.64 -11.53 -20.98
C GLN A 431 13.28 -10.45 -20.10
N VAL A 432 13.69 -10.81 -18.89
CA VAL A 432 14.22 -9.89 -17.89
C VAL A 432 15.62 -9.39 -18.26
N GLU A 433 16.41 -10.22 -18.91
CA GLU A 433 17.75 -9.87 -19.41
C GLU A 433 17.74 -9.14 -20.75
N ALA A 434 16.62 -9.15 -21.48
CA ALA A 434 16.53 -8.58 -22.81
C ALA A 434 17.00 -7.11 -22.95
N PRO A 435 16.77 -6.20 -21.96
CA PRO A 435 17.25 -4.82 -22.08
C PRO A 435 18.74 -4.64 -21.80
N LEU A 436 19.42 -5.62 -21.18
CA LEU A 436 20.82 -5.49 -20.77
C LEU A 436 21.79 -5.45 -21.97
N GLY A 437 22.70 -4.46 -21.95
CA GLY A 437 23.72 -4.30 -22.98
C GLY A 437 23.18 -3.93 -24.36
N ARG A 438 21.90 -3.60 -24.47
CA ARG A 438 21.27 -3.12 -25.71
C ARG A 438 21.32 -1.59 -25.76
N GLU A 439 21.65 -1.04 -26.94
CA GLU A 439 21.38 0.35 -27.24
C GLU A 439 19.87 0.52 -27.48
N GLY A 440 19.26 1.52 -26.84
CA GLY A 440 17.82 1.70 -26.92
C GLY A 440 17.33 2.98 -26.26
N LEU A 441 16.02 3.05 -26.02
CA LEU A 441 15.40 4.18 -25.35
C LEU A 441 15.88 4.29 -23.89
N ASP A 442 15.98 5.53 -23.39
CA ASP A 442 16.18 5.80 -21.96
C ASP A 442 14.86 5.52 -21.20
N LEU A 443 14.99 4.82 -20.07
CA LEU A 443 13.88 4.45 -19.20
C LEU A 443 13.24 5.66 -18.50
N TYR A 444 14.04 6.60 -18.04
CA TYR A 444 13.59 7.66 -17.12
C TYR A 444 12.57 8.62 -17.73
N PRO A 445 12.70 9.07 -19.00
CA PRO A 445 11.63 9.84 -19.66
C PRO A 445 10.31 9.08 -19.78
N LEU A 446 10.36 7.74 -19.97
CA LEU A 446 9.15 6.91 -20.03
C LEU A 446 8.48 6.83 -18.66
N ARG A 447 9.27 6.69 -17.59
CA ARG A 447 8.79 6.70 -16.20
C ARG A 447 8.14 8.04 -15.84
N ASP A 448 8.76 9.15 -16.21
CA ASP A 448 8.22 10.47 -15.93
C ASP A 448 6.92 10.72 -16.72
N THR A 449 6.83 10.21 -17.95
CA THR A 449 5.58 10.22 -18.74
C THR A 449 4.48 9.41 -18.04
N LEU A 450 4.78 8.21 -17.52
CA LEU A 450 3.81 7.42 -16.75
C LEU A 450 3.32 8.18 -15.52
N ARG A 451 4.25 8.73 -14.73
CA ARG A 451 3.95 9.46 -13.50
C ARG A 451 3.05 10.67 -13.75
N LEU A 452 3.34 11.44 -14.79
CA LEU A 452 2.54 12.60 -15.16
C LEU A 452 1.17 12.18 -15.68
N SER A 453 1.10 11.23 -16.59
CA SER A 453 -0.16 10.70 -17.15
C SER A 453 -1.06 10.15 -16.05
N ASN A 454 -0.53 9.33 -15.13
CA ASN A 454 -1.30 8.79 -14.02
C ASN A 454 -1.79 9.90 -13.06
N TRP A 455 -0.97 10.90 -12.81
CA TRP A 455 -1.34 12.03 -11.97
C TRP A 455 -2.54 12.81 -12.54
N GLU A 456 -2.51 13.09 -13.83
CA GLU A 456 -3.50 13.92 -14.52
C GLU A 456 -4.77 13.14 -14.92
N LYS A 457 -4.64 11.86 -15.26
CA LYS A 457 -5.70 11.07 -15.90
C LYS A 457 -6.29 9.97 -14.99
N LEU A 458 -5.46 9.33 -14.16
CA LEU A 458 -5.84 8.24 -13.26
C LEU A 458 -5.75 8.64 -11.77
N GLY A 459 -5.56 9.92 -11.49
CA GLY A 459 -5.31 10.44 -10.15
C GLY A 459 -6.58 10.69 -9.33
N ILE A 460 -6.62 11.85 -8.66
CA ILE A 460 -7.66 12.22 -7.68
C ILE A 460 -9.01 12.49 -8.35
N THR A 461 -9.02 13.18 -9.50
CA THR A 461 -10.22 13.43 -10.31
C THR A 461 -10.06 12.77 -11.67
N ARG A 462 -11.12 12.18 -12.16
CA ARG A 462 -11.13 11.35 -13.38
C ARG A 462 -12.35 11.69 -14.23
N ASP A 463 -12.27 11.43 -15.53
CA ASP A 463 -13.40 11.40 -16.45
C ASP A 463 -13.12 10.37 -17.55
N GLU A 464 -14.13 9.98 -18.31
CA GLU A 464 -14.02 8.93 -19.33
C GLU A 464 -12.92 9.25 -20.36
N LYS A 465 -12.87 10.49 -20.84
CA LYS A 465 -11.86 10.92 -21.82
C LYS A 465 -10.44 10.79 -21.26
N GLY A 466 -10.19 11.32 -20.07
CA GLY A 466 -8.89 11.24 -19.41
C GLY A 466 -8.47 9.79 -19.13
N LEU A 467 -9.39 8.94 -18.67
CA LEU A 467 -9.12 7.52 -18.43
C LEU A 467 -8.73 6.79 -19.73
N LEU A 468 -9.43 7.03 -20.84
CA LEU A 468 -9.09 6.45 -22.14
C LEU A 468 -7.74 6.93 -22.67
N GLU A 469 -7.44 8.23 -22.57
CA GLU A 469 -6.13 8.80 -22.92
C GLU A 469 -5.01 8.21 -22.05
N GLY A 470 -5.23 8.06 -20.74
CA GLY A 470 -4.29 7.44 -19.83
C GLY A 470 -4.01 5.97 -20.16
N LEU A 471 -5.05 5.19 -20.44
CA LEU A 471 -4.92 3.79 -20.88
C LEU A 471 -4.16 3.68 -22.20
N GLN A 472 -4.41 4.59 -23.17
CA GLN A 472 -3.64 4.65 -24.40
C GLN A 472 -2.16 4.92 -24.12
N THR A 473 -1.84 5.90 -23.27
CA THR A 473 -0.46 6.21 -22.87
C THR A 473 0.22 4.97 -22.25
N ILE A 474 -0.48 4.24 -21.37
CA ILE A 474 0.05 3.01 -20.74
C ILE A 474 0.37 1.95 -21.82
N GLN A 475 -0.51 1.74 -22.81
CA GLN A 475 -0.27 0.80 -23.91
C GLN A 475 0.94 1.21 -24.76
N GLU A 476 1.06 2.48 -25.09
CA GLU A 476 2.21 3.01 -25.83
C GLU A 476 3.52 2.81 -25.04
N LEU A 477 3.49 3.07 -23.72
CA LEU A 477 4.65 2.84 -22.85
C LEU A 477 5.01 1.36 -22.74
N LYS A 478 4.01 0.45 -22.63
CA LYS A 478 4.26 -1.00 -22.67
C LYS A 478 4.99 -1.42 -23.95
N GLY A 479 4.55 -0.92 -25.12
CA GLY A 479 5.24 -1.17 -26.40
C GLY A 479 6.66 -0.59 -26.47
N LYS A 480 6.93 0.54 -25.81
CA LYS A 480 8.27 1.14 -25.72
C LYS A 480 9.20 0.41 -24.75
N MET A 481 8.67 -0.30 -23.74
CA MET A 481 9.51 -1.07 -22.81
C MET A 481 10.38 -2.11 -23.53
N ASP A 482 9.90 -2.68 -24.64
CA ASP A 482 10.68 -3.62 -25.46
C ASP A 482 11.83 -2.95 -26.21
N GLN A 483 11.89 -1.63 -26.26
CA GLN A 483 12.92 -0.83 -26.92
C GLN A 483 13.90 -0.18 -25.95
N VAL A 484 13.68 -0.31 -24.63
CA VAL A 484 14.56 0.25 -23.61
C VAL A 484 15.88 -0.49 -23.59
N GLY A 485 16.99 0.26 -23.57
CA GLY A 485 18.35 -0.25 -23.38
C GLY A 485 18.87 0.06 -21.98
N ILE A 486 19.48 -0.93 -21.34
CA ILE A 486 20.11 -0.78 -20.03
C ILE A 486 21.62 -0.96 -20.16
N ALA A 487 22.37 0.12 -19.91
CA ALA A 487 23.82 0.12 -19.95
C ALA A 487 24.44 -0.44 -18.66
N GLY A 488 25.71 -0.76 -18.71
CA GLY A 488 26.49 -1.21 -17.56
C GLY A 488 26.45 -2.72 -17.31
N SER A 489 27.04 -3.13 -16.20
CA SER A 489 27.03 -4.53 -15.75
C SER A 489 25.71 -4.87 -15.05
N ARG A 490 25.51 -6.13 -14.73
CA ARG A 490 24.37 -6.60 -13.91
C ARG A 490 24.51 -6.20 -12.44
N VAL A 491 25.74 -6.06 -11.96
CA VAL A 491 26.09 -5.82 -10.56
C VAL A 491 25.63 -4.42 -10.15
N CYS A 492 24.82 -4.32 -9.11
CA CYS A 492 24.26 -3.08 -8.57
C CYS A 492 23.60 -2.19 -9.65
N ASN A 493 22.92 -2.79 -10.63
CA ASN A 493 22.34 -2.04 -11.75
C ASN A 493 20.97 -1.46 -11.40
N ILE A 494 20.99 -0.23 -10.89
CA ILE A 494 19.76 0.50 -10.49
C ILE A 494 18.80 0.67 -11.67
N SER A 495 19.30 0.97 -12.87
CA SER A 495 18.46 1.16 -14.05
C SER A 495 17.74 -0.13 -14.47
N TRP A 496 18.39 -1.28 -14.30
CA TRP A 496 17.76 -2.58 -14.53
C TRP A 496 16.67 -2.86 -13.49
N ASN A 497 16.96 -2.59 -12.22
CA ASN A 497 15.97 -2.69 -11.16
C ASN A 497 14.78 -1.74 -11.38
N ASP A 498 15.00 -0.51 -11.82
CA ASP A 498 13.96 0.46 -12.17
C ASP A 498 13.14 0.04 -13.39
N TRP A 499 13.75 -0.65 -14.36
CA TRP A 499 13.04 -1.22 -15.50
C TRP A 499 12.04 -2.31 -15.06
N LEU A 500 12.44 -3.18 -14.11
CA LEU A 500 11.56 -4.15 -13.49
C LEU A 500 10.43 -3.47 -12.69
N ASN A 501 10.74 -2.39 -11.96
CA ASN A 501 9.73 -1.56 -11.29
C ASN A 501 8.72 -1.00 -12.30
N MET A 502 9.20 -0.47 -13.42
CA MET A 502 8.35 0.13 -14.45
C MET A 502 7.38 -0.88 -15.07
N ARG A 503 7.81 -2.13 -15.31
CA ARG A 503 6.92 -3.22 -15.77
C ARG A 503 5.74 -3.41 -14.82
N ASN A 504 6.02 -3.49 -13.52
CA ASN A 504 5.01 -3.70 -12.49
C ASN A 504 4.06 -2.49 -12.37
N LEU A 505 4.61 -1.28 -12.42
CA LEU A 505 3.83 -0.04 -12.38
C LEU A 505 2.89 0.10 -13.58
N LEU A 506 3.32 -0.32 -14.77
CA LEU A 506 2.48 -0.31 -15.98
C LEU A 506 1.31 -1.28 -15.86
N ASP A 507 1.55 -2.50 -15.33
CA ASP A 507 0.48 -3.47 -15.10
C ASP A 507 -0.54 -2.96 -14.07
N ALA A 508 -0.06 -2.40 -12.94
CA ALA A 508 -0.92 -1.83 -11.91
C ALA A 508 -1.70 -0.60 -12.43
N SER A 509 -1.06 0.28 -13.20
CA SER A 509 -1.72 1.45 -13.81
C SER A 509 -2.84 1.04 -14.77
N GLU A 510 -2.62 0.01 -15.58
CA GLU A 510 -3.65 -0.52 -16.49
C GLU A 510 -4.85 -1.05 -15.69
N MET A 511 -4.61 -1.82 -14.62
CA MET A 511 -5.69 -2.32 -13.77
C MET A 511 -6.50 -1.18 -13.15
N ILE A 512 -5.82 -0.15 -12.62
CA ILE A 512 -6.47 1.03 -12.04
C ILE A 512 -7.31 1.76 -13.10
N GLY A 513 -6.76 2.05 -14.26
CA GLY A 513 -7.46 2.77 -15.33
C GLY A 513 -8.68 2.02 -15.84
N ARG A 514 -8.58 0.71 -16.07
CA ARG A 514 -9.68 -0.14 -16.53
C ARG A 514 -10.80 -0.24 -15.48
N SER A 515 -10.46 -0.50 -14.22
CA SER A 515 -11.45 -0.56 -13.14
C SER A 515 -12.15 0.79 -12.93
N ALA A 516 -11.40 1.91 -13.01
CA ALA A 516 -11.95 3.26 -12.90
C ALA A 516 -12.89 3.63 -14.06
N LEU A 517 -12.67 3.11 -15.26
CA LEU A 517 -13.52 3.33 -16.42
C LEU A 517 -14.89 2.66 -16.26
N GLU A 518 -14.91 1.45 -15.66
CA GLU A 518 -16.13 0.67 -15.44
C GLU A 518 -17.01 1.26 -14.31
N ARG A 519 -16.39 1.86 -13.27
CA ARG A 519 -17.15 2.47 -12.18
C ARG A 519 -17.62 3.88 -12.56
N LYS A 520 -18.87 3.98 -13.02
CA LYS A 520 -19.50 5.25 -13.46
C LYS A 520 -20.28 5.91 -12.32
N GLU A 521 -19.59 6.19 -11.22
CA GLU A 521 -20.04 6.91 -10.04
C GLU A 521 -18.85 7.57 -9.34
N SER A 522 -19.10 8.35 -8.29
CA SER A 522 -18.08 8.83 -7.36
C SER A 522 -18.28 8.19 -5.99
N ARG A 523 -17.18 7.58 -5.43
CA ARG A 523 -17.24 6.88 -4.14
C ARG A 523 -15.87 6.90 -3.46
N GLY A 524 -15.75 7.54 -2.29
CA GLY A 524 -14.50 7.64 -1.53
C GLY A 524 -13.37 8.23 -2.37
N ALA A 525 -12.27 7.48 -2.51
CA ALA A 525 -11.10 7.91 -3.28
C ALA A 525 -11.30 7.89 -4.81
N HIS A 526 -12.33 7.23 -5.31
CA HIS A 526 -12.67 7.24 -6.73
C HIS A 526 -13.66 8.38 -7.02
N TYR A 527 -13.21 9.43 -7.71
CA TYR A 527 -14.03 10.57 -8.07
C TYR A 527 -14.04 10.77 -9.60
N ARG A 528 -15.26 10.79 -10.17
CA ARG A 528 -15.53 10.98 -11.60
C ARG A 528 -16.20 12.35 -11.83
N ASN A 529 -15.53 13.24 -12.57
CA ASN A 529 -16.11 14.55 -12.93
C ASN A 529 -17.38 14.41 -13.77
N ASP A 530 -17.45 13.36 -14.59
CA ASP A 530 -18.58 13.04 -15.45
C ASP A 530 -19.70 12.25 -14.72
N PHE A 531 -19.41 11.68 -13.54
CA PHE A 531 -20.36 10.99 -12.66
C PHE A 531 -20.11 11.39 -11.19
N PRO A 532 -20.36 12.65 -10.80
CA PRO A 532 -19.92 13.18 -9.49
C PRO A 532 -20.69 12.61 -8.28
N GLU A 533 -21.86 11.99 -8.52
CA GLU A 533 -22.72 11.48 -7.48
C GLU A 533 -22.43 10.00 -7.16
N LYS A 534 -22.64 9.63 -5.90
CA LYS A 534 -22.64 8.25 -5.44
C LYS A 534 -23.94 7.56 -5.87
N ASN A 535 -23.86 6.32 -6.35
CA ASN A 535 -25.01 5.56 -6.81
C ASN A 535 -25.08 4.17 -6.17
N ASN A 536 -25.66 4.10 -4.97
CA ASN A 536 -25.81 2.83 -4.25
C ASN A 536 -26.70 1.81 -4.98
N LYS A 537 -27.64 2.27 -5.81
CA LYS A 537 -28.58 1.38 -6.51
C LYS A 537 -27.87 0.51 -7.55
N GLU A 538 -26.91 1.08 -8.26
CA GLU A 538 -26.24 0.40 -9.38
C GLU A 538 -24.80 0.00 -9.05
N TYR A 539 -24.13 0.75 -8.15
CA TYR A 539 -22.68 0.61 -7.91
C TYR A 539 -22.29 0.20 -6.48
N LEU A 540 -23.24 -0.25 -5.64
CA LEU A 540 -22.88 -0.93 -4.38
C LEU A 540 -22.39 -2.35 -4.69
N LYS A 541 -21.24 -2.40 -5.38
CA LYS A 541 -20.59 -3.61 -5.89
C LYS A 541 -19.08 -3.45 -5.94
N ASN A 542 -18.37 -4.56 -5.93
CA ASN A 542 -16.93 -4.60 -6.14
C ASN A 542 -16.62 -4.94 -7.60
N PHE A 543 -15.58 -4.34 -8.14
CA PHE A 543 -15.03 -4.66 -9.45
C PHE A 543 -13.84 -5.59 -9.29
N PHE A 544 -13.82 -6.66 -10.07
CA PHE A 544 -12.73 -7.63 -10.09
C PHE A 544 -12.07 -7.59 -11.45
N ILE A 545 -10.74 -7.56 -11.49
CA ILE A 545 -9.98 -7.69 -12.72
C ILE A 545 -9.03 -8.89 -12.62
N LYS A 546 -8.98 -9.69 -13.68
CA LYS A 546 -8.14 -10.89 -13.79
C LYS A 546 -7.56 -11.00 -15.18
N ARG A 547 -6.36 -11.54 -15.29
CA ARG A 547 -5.76 -11.85 -16.60
C ARG A 547 -6.20 -13.22 -17.07
N GLU A 548 -6.95 -13.27 -18.18
CA GLU A 548 -7.41 -14.51 -18.77
C GLU A 548 -6.91 -14.61 -20.21
N LYS A 549 -6.21 -15.68 -20.53
CA LYS A 549 -5.59 -15.89 -21.87
C LYS A 549 -4.73 -14.71 -22.35
N GLY A 550 -4.03 -14.07 -21.41
CA GLY A 550 -3.19 -12.92 -21.69
C GLY A 550 -3.89 -11.55 -21.63
N GLU A 551 -5.24 -11.50 -21.64
CA GLU A 551 -6.03 -10.27 -21.70
C GLU A 551 -6.69 -9.94 -20.36
N PRO A 552 -6.77 -8.63 -19.98
CA PRO A 552 -7.49 -8.19 -18.80
C PRO A 552 -9.00 -8.35 -18.97
N LYS A 553 -9.65 -9.02 -18.03
CA LYS A 553 -11.12 -9.11 -17.97
C LYS A 553 -11.63 -8.57 -16.65
N ILE A 554 -12.71 -7.80 -16.73
CA ILE A 554 -13.38 -7.21 -15.58
C ILE A 554 -14.69 -7.93 -15.32
N TYR A 555 -14.95 -8.17 -14.03
CA TYR A 555 -16.17 -8.75 -13.50
C TYR A 555 -16.70 -7.85 -12.38
N GLU A 556 -17.99 -7.86 -12.16
CA GLU A 556 -18.60 -7.16 -11.05
C GLU A 556 -19.40 -8.12 -10.16
N ARG A 557 -19.43 -7.83 -8.86
CA ARG A 557 -20.26 -8.58 -7.91
C ARG A 557 -20.87 -7.61 -6.91
N PRO A 558 -22.15 -7.78 -6.55
CA PRO A 558 -22.74 -7.04 -5.44
C PRO A 558 -21.92 -7.23 -4.16
N VAL A 559 -21.81 -6.19 -3.34
CA VAL A 559 -21.13 -6.29 -2.04
C VAL A 559 -21.88 -7.30 -1.16
N ALA A 560 -21.13 -8.19 -0.53
CA ALA A 560 -21.69 -9.11 0.45
C ALA A 560 -21.92 -8.39 1.78
N LEU A 561 -23.12 -7.87 1.99
CA LEU A 561 -23.56 -7.21 3.23
C LEU A 561 -23.86 -8.25 4.32
N SER A 562 -22.83 -8.95 4.78
CA SER A 562 -22.95 -10.12 5.65
C SER A 562 -23.24 -9.80 7.12
N ARG A 563 -23.01 -8.56 7.56
CA ARG A 563 -23.17 -8.13 8.96
C ARG A 563 -23.99 -6.88 9.13
N LEU A 564 -23.83 -5.89 8.24
CA LEU A 564 -24.45 -4.58 8.39
C LEU A 564 -24.79 -4.01 7.01
N ARG A 565 -25.99 -3.41 6.90
CA ARG A 565 -26.42 -2.70 5.70
C ARG A 565 -26.25 -1.19 5.88
N PRO A 566 -26.07 -0.41 4.80
CA PRO A 566 -25.99 1.05 4.88
C PRO A 566 -27.16 1.67 5.67
N GLU A 567 -28.39 1.23 5.38
CA GLU A 567 -29.62 1.71 6.01
C GLU A 567 -29.68 1.46 7.53
N ASP A 568 -29.04 0.40 8.05
CA ASP A 568 -29.03 0.06 9.48
C ASP A 568 -28.33 1.13 10.33
N VAL A 569 -27.47 1.95 9.71
CA VAL A 569 -26.67 3.02 10.36
C VAL A 569 -26.92 4.41 9.75
N GLY A 570 -28.03 4.58 9.02
CA GLY A 570 -28.40 5.85 8.39
C GLY A 570 -27.33 6.36 7.41
N PHE A 571 -26.75 5.45 6.63
CA PHE A 571 -25.75 5.78 5.61
C PHE A 571 -26.41 5.69 4.22
N GLU A 572 -26.64 6.85 3.59
CA GLU A 572 -27.25 7.00 2.27
C GLU A 572 -26.22 7.02 1.13
#